data_b16510e36e104eddd8b6063694a793e4
#
_entry.id   b16510e36e104eddd8b6063694a793e4
#
_cell.length_a   1.000
_cell.length_b   1.000
_cell.length_c   1.000
_cell.angle_alpha   90.00
_cell.angle_beta   90.00
_cell.angle_gamma   90.00
#
_symmetry.space_group_name_H-M   'P 1'
#
loop_
_entity.id
_entity.type
_entity.pdbx_description
1 polymer ?
#
loop_
_entity_poly.entity_id
_entity_poly.type
_entity_poly.pdbx_seq_one_letter_code
_entity_poly.pdbx_strand_id
1 'polypeptide(L)'
;MKKLASMVLALFVVALFSVVVSAEMKDSYEFAGGAMGKVTFPHKLHQEKLGDCKICHHKDEAGKEHGCPTCHTKDSKVKMKDAAHNSCKKCHTEQGKGPKGCKDCHKK
;
A
#
# COMPACT_ATOMS: atom_id res chain seq x y z
N MET A 1 -61.11 -35.16 -3.45
CA MET A 1 -60.44 -34.13 -2.59
C MET A 1 -58.98 -34.00 -3.01
N LYS A 2 -58.70 -33.00 -3.76
CA LYS A 2 -57.34 -32.77 -4.24
C LYS A 2 -56.65 -31.88 -3.24
N LYS A 3 -55.79 -32.47 -2.45
CA LYS A 3 -54.91 -31.67 -1.59
C LYS A 3 -53.82 -31.12 -2.43
N LEU A 4 -53.93 -29.87 -2.75
CA LEU A 4 -52.83 -29.07 -3.30
C LEU A 4 -51.80 -28.90 -2.19
N ALA A 5 -50.79 -29.73 -2.25
CA ALA A 5 -49.59 -29.51 -1.48
C ALA A 5 -48.92 -28.27 -2.07
N SER A 6 -49.13 -27.16 -1.42
CA SER A 6 -48.43 -25.94 -1.71
C SER A 6 -46.96 -26.16 -1.29
N MET A 7 -46.17 -26.61 -2.23
CA MET A 7 -44.72 -26.54 -2.06
C MET A 7 -44.33 -25.06 -2.15
N VAL A 8 -44.30 -24.44 -1.00
CA VAL A 8 -43.58 -23.18 -0.85
C VAL A 8 -42.09 -23.53 -0.97
N LEU A 9 -41.63 -23.47 -2.18
CA LEU A 9 -40.21 -23.51 -2.45
C LEU A 9 -39.68 -22.16 -1.93
N ALA A 10 -39.26 -22.17 -0.67
CA ALA A 10 -38.51 -21.08 -0.11
C ALA A 10 -37.16 -21.01 -0.87
N LEU A 11 -37.14 -20.22 -1.90
CA LEU A 11 -35.91 -19.78 -2.52
C LEU A 11 -35.13 -18.98 -1.47
N PHE A 12 -34.32 -19.70 -0.72
CA PHE A 12 -33.23 -19.08 0.02
C PHE A 12 -32.26 -18.54 -1.02
N VAL A 13 -32.53 -17.32 -1.43
CA VAL A 13 -31.49 -16.51 -2.09
C VAL A 13 -30.48 -16.22 -1.00
N VAL A 14 -29.52 -17.10 -0.86
CA VAL A 14 -28.30 -16.79 -0.13
C VAL A 14 -27.59 -15.75 -0.98
N ALA A 15 -27.88 -14.49 -0.70
CA ALA A 15 -27.08 -13.40 -1.19
C ALA A 15 -25.69 -13.59 -0.59
N LEU A 16 -24.83 -14.24 -1.33
CA LEU A 16 -23.40 -14.25 -1.05
C LEU A 16 -22.95 -12.80 -1.22
N PHE A 17 -23.06 -12.03 -0.15
CA PHE A 17 -22.32 -10.80 -0.01
C PHE A 17 -20.85 -11.19 0.00
N SER A 18 -20.26 -11.20 -1.17
CA SER A 18 -18.82 -11.19 -1.29
C SER A 18 -18.39 -9.85 -0.70
N VAL A 19 -18.06 -9.87 0.59
CA VAL A 19 -17.34 -8.76 1.19
C VAL A 19 -16.00 -8.74 0.48
N VAL A 20 -15.91 -7.91 -0.55
CA VAL A 20 -14.62 -7.55 -1.11
C VAL A 20 -13.94 -6.73 -0.03
N VAL A 21 -13.15 -7.40 0.81
CA VAL A 21 -12.20 -6.72 1.68
C VAL A 21 -11.10 -6.21 0.77
N SER A 22 -11.37 -5.08 0.11
CA SER A 22 -10.31 -4.28 -0.45
C SER A 22 -9.50 -3.79 0.73
N ALA A 23 -8.21 -4.16 0.78
CA ALA A 23 -7.30 -3.61 1.75
C ALA A 23 -7.36 -2.08 1.60
N GLU A 24 -7.90 -1.42 2.62
CA GLU A 24 -8.06 0.02 2.62
C GLU A 24 -6.66 0.65 2.62
N MET A 25 -6.35 1.40 1.56
CA MET A 25 -5.09 2.14 1.48
C MET A 25 -5.11 3.25 2.51
N LYS A 26 -4.11 3.26 3.37
CA LYS A 26 -3.93 4.33 4.36
C LYS A 26 -3.40 5.59 3.68
N ASP A 27 -3.77 6.73 4.22
CA ASP A 27 -3.26 8.03 3.76
C ASP A 27 -1.76 8.16 4.02
N SER A 28 -1.26 7.53 5.07
CA SER A 28 0.15 7.53 5.46
C SER A 28 0.60 6.17 6.00
N TYR A 29 1.86 5.87 5.79
CA TYR A 29 2.53 4.69 6.33
C TYR A 29 3.76 5.10 7.14
N GLU A 30 4.09 4.34 8.18
CA GLU A 30 5.27 4.57 8.99
C GLU A 30 6.33 3.49 8.73
N PHE A 31 7.56 3.92 8.60
CA PHE A 31 8.73 3.05 8.55
C PHE A 31 9.59 3.24 9.80
N ALA A 32 10.17 2.16 10.31
CA ALA A 32 10.90 2.19 11.57
C ALA A 32 12.11 3.13 11.56
N GLY A 33 12.81 3.28 10.45
CA GLY A 33 13.94 4.19 10.30
C GLY A 33 15.18 3.90 11.13
N GLY A 34 15.19 2.80 11.89
CA GLY A 34 16.31 2.40 12.74
C GLY A 34 16.65 3.43 13.82
N ALA A 35 17.93 3.61 14.10
CA ALA A 35 18.43 4.56 15.11
C ALA A 35 18.12 6.02 14.81
N MET A 36 17.85 6.37 13.57
CA MET A 36 17.54 7.73 13.15
C MET A 36 16.10 8.17 13.50
N GLY A 37 15.22 7.22 13.82
CA GLY A 37 13.83 7.47 14.14
C GLY A 37 12.86 7.16 12.98
N LYS A 38 11.58 7.21 13.27
CA LYS A 38 10.51 6.86 12.33
C LYS A 38 10.47 7.79 11.11
N VAL A 39 10.03 7.23 9.99
CA VAL A 39 9.71 7.98 8.77
C VAL A 39 8.21 7.84 8.53
N THR A 40 7.49 8.95 8.50
CA THR A 40 6.09 8.98 8.10
C THR A 40 6.03 9.30 6.60
N PHE A 41 5.52 8.36 5.84
CA PHE A 41 5.39 8.48 4.38
C PHE A 41 3.94 8.81 4.02
N PRO A 42 3.65 10.02 3.53
CA PRO A 42 2.30 10.43 3.14
C PRO A 42 1.93 9.85 1.77
N HIS A 43 1.48 8.62 1.75
CA HIS A 43 1.18 7.86 0.55
C HIS A 43 0.17 8.55 -0.37
N LYS A 44 -0.93 9.04 0.20
CA LYS A 44 -1.98 9.75 -0.55
C LYS A 44 -1.44 10.97 -1.29
N LEU A 45 -0.59 11.76 -0.63
CA LEU A 45 0.05 12.92 -1.25
C LEU A 45 0.89 12.53 -2.47
N HIS A 46 1.68 11.46 -2.35
CA HIS A 46 2.51 10.97 -3.44
C HIS A 46 1.66 10.41 -4.59
N GLN A 47 0.60 9.70 -4.26
CA GLN A 47 -0.36 9.17 -5.23
C GLN A 47 -1.03 10.30 -6.04
N GLU A 48 -1.46 11.37 -5.37
CA GLU A 48 -2.05 12.54 -6.02
C GLU A 48 -1.05 13.33 -6.88
N LYS A 49 0.20 13.43 -6.42
CA LYS A 49 1.26 14.19 -7.12
C LYS A 49 1.83 13.45 -8.32
N LEU A 50 1.98 12.15 -8.24
CA LEU A 50 2.64 11.34 -9.25
C LEU A 50 1.67 10.68 -10.24
N GLY A 51 0.50 10.28 -9.78
CA GLY A 51 -0.55 9.67 -10.60
C GLY A 51 -0.23 8.28 -11.17
N ASP A 52 0.97 7.76 -10.97
CA ASP A 52 1.42 6.46 -11.45
C ASP A 52 1.99 5.62 -10.31
N CYS A 53 1.33 4.50 -10.02
CA CYS A 53 1.75 3.58 -8.95
C CYS A 53 3.08 2.89 -9.26
N LYS A 54 3.39 2.66 -10.52
CA LYS A 54 4.60 1.95 -10.96
C LYS A 54 5.90 2.69 -10.70
N ILE A 55 5.87 3.98 -10.49
CA ILE A 55 7.05 4.78 -10.12
C ILE A 55 7.68 4.24 -8.82
N CYS A 56 6.83 3.84 -7.86
CA CYS A 56 7.27 3.27 -6.58
C CYS A 56 7.06 1.75 -6.53
N HIS A 57 5.90 1.27 -6.95
CA HIS A 57 5.57 -0.16 -6.97
C HIS A 57 6.09 -0.83 -8.26
N HIS A 58 7.41 -0.84 -8.41
CA HIS A 58 8.11 -1.14 -9.66
C HIS A 58 8.04 -2.60 -10.11
N LYS A 59 7.74 -3.53 -9.19
CA LYS A 59 7.61 -4.97 -9.47
C LYS A 59 6.21 -5.51 -9.24
N ASP A 60 5.30 -4.70 -8.72
CA ASP A 60 3.94 -5.13 -8.42
C ASP A 60 3.06 -5.11 -9.66
N GLU A 61 2.05 -5.99 -9.67
CA GLU A 61 0.94 -5.91 -10.59
C GLU A 61 -0.06 -4.84 -10.14
N ALA A 62 -0.74 -4.22 -11.08
CA ALA A 62 -1.77 -3.23 -10.79
C ALA A 62 -2.88 -3.84 -9.91
N GLY A 63 -3.21 -3.18 -8.81
CA GLY A 63 -4.19 -3.63 -7.82
C GLY A 63 -3.64 -4.64 -6.79
N LYS A 64 -2.36 -4.98 -6.88
CA LYS A 64 -1.67 -5.90 -5.96
C LYS A 64 -0.39 -5.28 -5.40
N GLU A 65 -0.43 -4.00 -5.13
CA GLU A 65 0.72 -3.26 -4.64
C GLU A 65 1.07 -3.67 -3.21
N HIS A 66 2.36 -3.86 -2.97
CA HIS A 66 2.93 -4.21 -1.67
C HIS A 66 3.82 -3.09 -1.14
N GLY A 67 3.95 -3.00 0.16
CA GLY A 67 4.94 -2.11 0.77
C GLY A 67 6.37 -2.53 0.47
N CYS A 68 7.28 -1.57 0.39
CA CYS A 68 8.70 -1.83 0.10
C CYS A 68 9.32 -2.93 0.98
N PRO A 69 9.04 -2.97 2.31
CA PRO A 69 9.63 -4.00 3.19
C PRO A 69 9.21 -5.44 2.88
N THR A 70 8.17 -5.64 2.10
CA THR A 70 7.72 -6.98 1.68
C THR A 70 8.78 -7.68 0.84
N CYS A 71 9.48 -6.95 -0.02
CA CYS A 71 10.55 -7.46 -0.88
C CYS A 71 11.94 -7.03 -0.42
N HIS A 72 12.07 -5.81 0.12
CA HIS A 72 13.35 -5.29 0.61
C HIS A 72 13.54 -5.61 2.09
N THR A 73 13.99 -6.80 2.37
CA THR A 73 14.28 -7.32 3.72
C THR A 73 15.76 -7.19 4.08
N LYS A 74 16.12 -7.55 5.31
CA LYS A 74 17.52 -7.60 5.74
C LYS A 74 18.37 -8.61 4.94
N ASP A 75 17.74 -9.62 4.36
CA ASP A 75 18.40 -10.71 3.63
C ASP A 75 18.34 -10.52 2.11
N SER A 76 17.63 -9.51 1.62
CA SER A 76 17.55 -9.21 0.19
C SER A 76 18.80 -8.50 -0.32
N LYS A 77 19.05 -8.62 -1.62
CA LYS A 77 20.18 -7.96 -2.29
C LYS A 77 20.15 -6.44 -2.10
N VAL A 78 18.98 -5.86 -2.22
CA VAL A 78 18.74 -4.44 -1.92
C VAL A 78 17.92 -4.36 -0.65
N LYS A 79 18.50 -3.84 0.41
CA LYS A 79 17.84 -3.70 1.71
C LYS A 79 16.88 -2.51 1.70
N MET A 80 15.92 -2.51 2.62
CA MET A 80 14.92 -1.44 2.73
C MET A 80 15.53 -0.04 2.84
N LYS A 81 16.60 0.11 3.63
CA LYS A 81 17.33 1.37 3.78
C LYS A 81 17.82 1.91 2.43
N ASP A 82 18.46 1.05 1.65
CA ASP A 82 19.04 1.43 0.36
C ASP A 82 17.95 1.67 -0.68
N ALA A 83 16.92 0.84 -0.69
CA ALA A 83 15.76 1.02 -1.57
C ALA A 83 15.08 2.37 -1.33
N ALA A 84 14.79 2.70 -0.08
CA ALA A 84 14.14 3.96 0.27
C ALA A 84 15.04 5.17 -0.01
N HIS A 85 16.30 5.15 0.42
CA HIS A 85 17.23 6.25 0.19
C HIS A 85 17.47 6.48 -1.30
N ASN A 86 17.68 5.44 -2.07
CA ASN A 86 17.91 5.57 -3.52
C ASN A 86 16.68 6.06 -4.27
N SER A 87 15.49 5.64 -3.85
CA SER A 87 14.24 6.05 -4.51
C SER A 87 13.75 7.41 -4.06
N CYS A 88 13.55 7.58 -2.75
CA CYS A 88 12.94 8.80 -2.21
C CYS A 88 13.85 10.03 -2.36
N LYS A 89 15.09 9.93 -1.92
CA LYS A 89 16.05 11.04 -2.01
C LYS A 89 16.38 11.40 -3.46
N LYS A 90 16.55 10.40 -4.30
CA LYS A 90 16.83 10.61 -5.72
C LYS A 90 15.70 11.38 -6.38
N CYS A 91 14.47 10.92 -6.23
CA CYS A 91 13.29 11.56 -6.81
C CYS A 91 13.11 13.00 -6.30
N HIS A 92 13.22 13.24 -4.99
CA HIS A 92 13.13 14.58 -4.41
C HIS A 92 14.22 15.51 -4.92
N THR A 93 15.42 14.99 -5.15
CA THR A 93 16.53 15.76 -5.71
C THR A 93 16.28 16.10 -7.18
N GLU A 94 15.87 15.13 -7.98
CA GLU A 94 15.58 15.31 -9.41
C GLU A 94 14.40 16.25 -9.65
N GLN A 95 13.36 16.15 -8.84
CA GLN A 95 12.16 17.00 -8.92
C GLN A 95 12.35 18.37 -8.27
N GLY A 96 13.40 18.56 -7.50
CA GLY A 96 13.64 19.80 -6.74
C GLY A 96 12.58 20.05 -5.65
N LYS A 97 11.86 19.03 -5.22
CA LYS A 97 10.78 19.11 -4.24
C LYS A 97 10.85 17.94 -3.26
N GLY A 98 10.30 18.15 -2.07
CA GLY A 98 10.23 17.14 -1.02
C GLY A 98 11.47 17.13 -0.10
N PRO A 99 11.40 16.39 1.02
CA PRO A 99 12.47 16.34 2.00
C PRO A 99 13.70 15.59 1.45
N LYS A 100 14.88 16.03 1.83
CA LYS A 100 16.17 15.48 1.37
C LYS A 100 17.13 15.16 2.52
N GLY A 101 17.00 15.86 3.63
CA GLY A 101 17.85 15.69 4.80
C GLY A 101 17.39 14.54 5.72
N CYS A 102 18.32 14.02 6.51
CA CYS A 102 18.03 12.94 7.43
C CYS A 102 16.86 13.27 8.38
N LYS A 103 16.92 14.44 9.00
CA LYS A 103 15.89 14.90 9.95
C LYS A 103 14.60 15.38 9.29
N ASP A 104 14.61 15.59 7.99
CA ASP A 104 13.41 15.96 7.24
C ASP A 104 12.46 14.78 7.09
N CYS A 105 13.02 13.57 7.04
CA CYS A 105 12.29 12.30 6.95
C CYS A 105 12.20 11.59 8.29
N HIS A 106 13.33 11.46 9.00
CA HIS A 106 13.41 10.75 10.27
C HIS A 106 13.03 11.66 11.45
N LYS A 107 12.04 11.23 12.23
CA LYS A 107 11.56 11.91 13.43
C LYS A 107 11.78 11.02 14.67
N LYS A 108 12.33 11.59 15.72
CA LYS A 108 12.44 10.97 17.04
C LYS A 108 11.35 11.49 17.98
#